data_1fb224f0daecfe581c9b9e7464a238de
#
_entry.id   1fb224f0daecfe581c9b9e7464a238de
#
_cell.length_a   1.000
_cell.length_b   1.000
_cell.length_c   1.000
_cell.angle_alpha   90.00
_cell.angle_beta   90.00
_cell.angle_gamma   90.00
#
_symmetry.space_group_name_H-M   'P 1'
#
loop_
_entity.id
_entity.type
_entity.pdbx_description
1 polymer ?
#
loop_
_entity_poly.entity_id
_entity_poly.type
_entity_poly.pdbx_seq_one_letter_code
_entity_poly.pdbx_strand_id
1 'polypeptide(L)'
;MAQPLIPKRPYLIIAMLDWINDNKLTPYILVDTRISDVAVPENFINKERIIFNIGSVATDNLDVTLESISFNARFDGKSLSIFVPTEAILSIYTKETGDGM
;
A
#
# COMPACT_ATOMS: atom_id res chain seq x y z
N MET A 1 27.49 -6.69 21.21
CA MET A 1 27.18 -6.27 19.83
C MET A 1 25.78 -5.70 19.76
N ALA A 2 25.65 -4.58 19.10
CA ALA A 2 24.33 -3.98 18.89
C ALA A 2 23.59 -4.78 17.81
N GLN A 3 22.33 -5.08 18.07
CA GLN A 3 21.45 -5.66 17.06
C GLN A 3 21.01 -4.59 16.08
N PRO A 4 20.79 -4.93 14.80
CA PRO A 4 20.20 -3.98 13.88
C PRO A 4 18.81 -3.56 14.37
N LEU A 5 18.49 -2.29 14.22
CA LEU A 5 17.16 -1.80 14.54
C LEU A 5 16.17 -2.32 13.51
N ILE A 6 14.97 -2.61 13.98
CA ILE A 6 13.84 -2.87 13.09
C ILE A 6 13.50 -1.56 12.39
N PRO A 7 13.31 -1.56 11.07
CA PRO A 7 12.95 -0.32 10.38
C PRO A 7 11.67 0.28 10.95
N LYS A 8 11.66 1.58 11.15
CA LYS A 8 10.47 2.27 11.68
C LYS A 8 9.42 2.56 10.61
N ARG A 9 9.81 2.60 9.35
CA ARG A 9 8.92 2.99 8.26
C ARG A 9 7.65 2.14 8.14
N PRO A 10 7.70 0.80 8.27
CA PRO A 10 6.47 0.00 8.27
C PRO A 10 5.50 0.39 9.40
N TYR A 11 6.03 0.71 10.58
CA TYR A 11 5.19 1.17 11.70
C TYR A 11 4.51 2.50 11.37
N LEU A 12 5.23 3.42 10.73
CA LEU A 12 4.69 4.71 10.34
C LEU A 12 3.63 4.57 9.25
N ILE A 13 3.79 3.62 8.34
CA ILE A 13 2.78 3.33 7.31
C ILE A 13 1.49 2.86 7.97
N ILE A 14 1.57 1.94 8.94
CA ILE A 14 0.40 1.43 9.65
C ILE A 14 -0.28 2.57 10.42
N ALA A 15 0.51 3.38 11.13
CA ALA A 15 -0.04 4.52 11.87
C ALA A 15 -0.74 5.51 10.95
N MET A 16 -0.15 5.79 9.78
CA MET A 16 -0.74 6.70 8.81
C MET A 16 -2.04 6.13 8.24
N LEU A 17 -2.06 4.83 7.94
CA LEU A 17 -3.27 4.16 7.48
C LEU A 17 -4.40 4.29 8.51
N ASP A 18 -4.10 4.04 9.78
CA ASP A 18 -5.07 4.17 10.86
C ASP A 18 -5.60 5.60 10.97
N TRP A 19 -4.70 6.59 10.89
CA TRP A 19 -5.07 8.00 10.93
C TRP A 19 -5.99 8.38 9.76
N ILE A 20 -5.68 7.93 8.55
CA ILE A 20 -6.49 8.20 7.37
C ILE A 20 -7.88 7.59 7.53
N ASN A 21 -7.95 6.32 7.97
CA ASN A 21 -9.22 5.63 8.18
C ASN A 21 -10.05 6.28 9.28
N ASP A 22 -9.43 6.69 10.37
CA ASP A 22 -10.13 7.35 11.49
C ASP A 22 -10.73 8.69 11.08
N ASN A 23 -10.10 9.36 10.11
CA ASN A 23 -10.64 10.60 9.55
C ASN A 23 -11.61 10.37 8.39
N LYS A 24 -11.95 9.13 8.10
CA LYS A 24 -12.88 8.73 7.04
C LYS A 24 -12.44 9.23 5.66
N LEU A 25 -11.15 9.32 5.48
CA LEU A 25 -10.53 9.65 4.20
C LEU A 25 -10.12 8.38 3.47
N THR A 26 -9.73 8.52 2.20
CA THR A 26 -9.39 7.38 1.36
C THR A 26 -7.87 7.21 1.31
N PRO A 27 -7.34 6.08 1.80
CA PRO A 27 -5.89 5.83 1.75
C PRO A 27 -5.46 5.34 0.36
N TYR A 28 -4.45 6.01 -0.20
CA TYR A 28 -3.77 5.60 -1.42
C TYR A 28 -2.34 5.25 -1.09
N ILE A 29 -1.80 4.25 -1.78
CA ILE A 29 -0.37 3.93 -1.72
C ILE A 29 0.24 4.04 -3.11
N LEU A 30 1.45 4.59 -3.17
CA LEU A 30 2.28 4.62 -4.37
C LEU A 30 3.34 3.54 -4.23
N VAL A 31 3.42 2.65 -5.20
CA VAL A 31 4.25 1.45 -5.14
C VAL A 31 5.32 1.50 -6.23
N ASP A 32 6.56 1.17 -5.86
CA ASP A 32 7.67 0.96 -6.79
C ASP A 32 7.63 -0.50 -7.26
N THR A 33 7.28 -0.70 -8.52
CA THR A 33 7.12 -2.05 -9.08
C THR A 33 8.43 -2.76 -9.38
N ARG A 34 9.57 -2.07 -9.24
CA ARG A 34 10.90 -2.68 -9.44
C ARG A 34 11.37 -3.49 -8.25
N ILE A 35 10.76 -3.29 -7.08
CA ILE A 35 11.14 -4.02 -5.87
C ILE A 35 10.72 -5.47 -5.99
N SER A 36 11.56 -6.39 -5.53
CA SER A 36 11.29 -7.83 -5.57
C SER A 36 10.00 -8.17 -4.84
N ASP A 37 9.30 -9.18 -5.34
CA ASP A 37 8.08 -9.75 -4.76
C ASP A 37 6.83 -8.87 -4.90
N VAL A 38 6.92 -7.72 -5.57
CA VAL A 38 5.72 -6.94 -5.90
C VAL A 38 4.89 -7.73 -6.92
N ALA A 39 3.66 -8.06 -6.54
CA ALA A 39 2.72 -8.78 -7.42
C ALA A 39 1.51 -7.88 -7.68
N VAL A 40 1.49 -7.25 -8.85
CA VAL A 40 0.49 -6.26 -9.25
C VAL A 40 0.13 -6.44 -10.72
N PRO A 41 -1.04 -5.95 -11.17
CA PRO A 41 -1.42 -6.05 -12.59
C PRO A 41 -0.51 -5.18 -13.45
N GLU A 42 0.20 -5.80 -14.38
CA GLU A 42 1.17 -5.11 -15.24
C GLU A 42 0.53 -4.02 -16.10
N ASN A 43 -0.70 -4.23 -16.53
CA ASN A 43 -1.39 -3.29 -17.41
C ASN A 43 -1.61 -1.91 -16.78
N PHE A 44 -1.55 -1.84 -15.45
CA PHE A 44 -1.78 -0.60 -14.71
C PHE A 44 -0.49 0.07 -14.24
N ILE A 45 0.67 -0.53 -14.55
CA ILE A 45 1.97 0.04 -14.18
C ILE A 45 2.28 1.20 -15.13
N ASN A 46 2.64 2.34 -14.55
CA ASN A 46 3.05 3.53 -15.30
C ASN A 46 4.41 4.00 -14.79
N LYS A 47 5.40 3.98 -15.67
CA LYS A 47 6.77 4.41 -15.33
C LYS A 47 7.29 3.71 -14.07
N GLU A 48 7.15 2.38 -14.04
CA GLU A 48 7.62 1.52 -12.94
C GLU A 48 6.93 1.80 -11.61
N ARG A 49 5.74 2.41 -11.65
CA ARG A 49 4.95 2.72 -10.45
C ARG A 49 3.49 2.38 -10.66
N ILE A 50 2.81 2.12 -9.55
CA ILE A 50 1.38 1.90 -9.56
C ILE A 50 0.78 2.49 -8.27
N ILE A 51 -0.42 3.03 -8.38
CA ILE A 51 -1.15 3.59 -7.24
C ILE A 51 -2.34 2.70 -6.96
N PHE A 52 -2.54 2.38 -5.67
CA PHE A 52 -3.70 1.62 -5.23
C PHE A 52 -4.51 2.40 -4.21
N ASN A 53 -5.83 2.30 -4.36
CA ASN A 53 -6.76 2.67 -3.31
C ASN A 53 -6.87 1.47 -2.37
N ILE A 54 -6.44 1.62 -1.12
CA ILE A 54 -6.52 0.55 -0.13
C ILE A 54 -7.58 0.80 0.93
N GLY A 55 -8.55 1.63 0.60
CA GLY A 55 -9.73 1.85 1.45
C GLY A 55 -10.60 0.60 1.52
N SER A 56 -11.39 0.50 2.59
CA SER A 56 -12.21 -0.69 2.85
C SER A 56 -13.27 -0.97 1.78
N VAL A 57 -13.70 0.07 1.05
CA VAL A 57 -14.69 -0.07 -0.02
C VAL A 57 -14.04 -0.63 -1.30
N ALA A 58 -12.75 -0.36 -1.51
CA ALA A 58 -12.05 -0.71 -2.74
C ALA A 58 -11.36 -2.08 -2.67
N THR A 59 -11.22 -2.66 -1.49
CA THR A 59 -10.44 -3.88 -1.29
C THR A 59 -11.24 -4.94 -0.54
N ASP A 60 -10.89 -6.21 -0.81
CA ASP A 60 -11.34 -7.35 -0.03
C ASP A 60 -10.13 -8.03 0.59
N ASN A 61 -10.32 -8.59 1.78
CA ASN A 61 -9.27 -9.35 2.47
C ASN A 61 -7.99 -8.55 2.67
N LEU A 62 -8.11 -7.26 2.99
CA LEU A 62 -6.95 -6.42 3.24
C LEU A 62 -6.21 -6.93 4.47
N ASP A 63 -4.93 -7.26 4.29
CA ASP A 63 -4.04 -7.71 5.34
C ASP A 63 -2.81 -6.83 5.35
N VAL A 64 -2.63 -6.08 6.44
CA VAL A 64 -1.54 -5.13 6.60
C VAL A 64 -0.65 -5.62 7.73
N THR A 65 0.60 -5.92 7.40
CA THR A 65 1.60 -6.33 8.38
C THR A 65 2.82 -5.42 8.28
N LEU A 66 3.79 -5.63 9.16
CA LEU A 66 5.05 -4.90 9.08
C LEU A 66 5.83 -5.24 7.80
N GLU A 67 5.61 -6.43 7.24
CA GLU A 67 6.34 -6.91 6.07
C GLU A 67 5.66 -6.56 4.76
N SER A 68 4.33 -6.54 4.73
CA SER A 68 3.63 -6.40 3.47
C SER A 68 2.19 -5.89 3.64
N ILE A 69 1.63 -5.43 2.54
CA ILE A 69 0.21 -5.17 2.38
C ILE A 69 -0.28 -6.08 1.25
N SER A 70 -1.32 -6.87 1.53
CA SER A 70 -1.95 -7.72 0.53
C SER A 70 -3.46 -7.55 0.56
N PHE A 71 -4.08 -7.71 -0.59
CA PHE A 71 -5.52 -7.54 -0.73
C PHE A 71 -5.97 -8.06 -2.07
N ASN A 72 -7.29 -8.18 -2.23
CA ASN A 72 -7.93 -8.43 -3.52
C ASN A 72 -8.64 -7.16 -3.94
N ALA A 73 -8.55 -6.83 -5.21
CA ALA A 73 -9.23 -5.67 -5.78
C ALA A 73 -9.68 -5.97 -7.20
N ARG A 74 -10.67 -5.23 -7.68
CA ARG A 74 -11.18 -5.41 -9.04
C ARG A 74 -10.47 -4.47 -10.01
N PHE A 75 -10.01 -5.08 -11.11
CA PHE A 75 -9.41 -4.36 -12.22
C PHE A 75 -10.07 -4.86 -13.50
N ASP A 76 -10.70 -3.95 -14.23
CA ASP A 76 -11.45 -4.30 -15.46
C ASP A 76 -12.47 -5.42 -15.23
N GLY A 77 -13.16 -5.39 -14.08
CA GLY A 77 -14.19 -6.37 -13.73
C GLY A 77 -13.66 -7.69 -13.19
N LYS A 78 -12.35 -7.86 -13.09
CA LYS A 78 -11.73 -9.09 -12.55
C LYS A 78 -11.16 -8.83 -11.17
N SER A 79 -11.38 -9.79 -10.26
CA SER A 79 -10.77 -9.75 -8.94
C SER A 79 -9.35 -10.30 -9.03
N LEU A 80 -8.38 -9.48 -8.65
CA LEU A 80 -6.97 -9.85 -8.68
C LEU A 80 -6.38 -9.75 -7.27
N SER A 81 -5.45 -10.67 -6.98
CA SER A 81 -4.71 -10.67 -5.72
C SER A 81 -3.48 -9.77 -5.87
N ILE A 82 -3.33 -8.84 -4.94
CA ILE A 82 -2.24 -7.87 -4.92
C ILE A 82 -1.35 -8.15 -3.71
N PHE A 83 -0.05 -8.10 -3.91
CA PHE A 83 0.93 -8.25 -2.83
C PHE A 83 2.00 -7.17 -2.97
N VAL A 84 2.19 -6.39 -1.91
CA VAL A 84 3.15 -5.29 -1.90
C VAL A 84 4.00 -5.37 -0.63
N PRO A 85 5.29 -5.69 -0.75
CA PRO A 85 6.21 -5.56 0.39
C PRO A 85 6.24 -4.11 0.87
N THR A 86 6.35 -3.90 2.17
CA THR A 86 6.34 -2.53 2.72
C THR A 86 7.49 -1.69 2.19
N GLU A 87 8.64 -2.31 1.89
CA GLU A 87 9.78 -1.60 1.29
C GLU A 87 9.49 -1.05 -0.11
N ALA A 88 8.48 -1.57 -0.80
CA ALA A 88 8.08 -1.10 -2.12
C ALA A 88 7.12 0.09 -2.06
N ILE A 89 6.60 0.43 -0.88
CA ILE A 89 5.68 1.55 -0.72
C ILE A 89 6.49 2.84 -0.66
N LEU A 90 6.34 3.67 -1.69
CA LEU A 90 7.03 4.95 -1.78
C LEU A 90 6.33 6.03 -0.97
N SER A 91 5.01 5.95 -0.89
CA SER A 91 4.18 6.95 -0.22
C SER A 91 2.85 6.36 0.18
N ILE A 92 2.30 6.84 1.29
CA ILE A 92 0.92 6.62 1.70
C ILE A 92 0.30 7.99 1.96
N TYR A 93 -0.89 8.24 1.39
CA TYR A 93 -1.49 9.57 1.46
C TYR A 93 -3.00 9.49 1.29
N THR A 94 -3.68 10.60 1.61
CA THR A 94 -5.13 10.70 1.41
C THR A 94 -5.43 11.14 0.00
N LYS A 95 -6.38 10.50 -0.64
CA LYS A 95 -6.88 10.93 -1.95
C LYS A 95 -7.43 12.35 -1.89
N GLU A 96 -8.17 12.68 -0.82
CA GLU A 96 -8.92 13.93 -0.72
C GLU A 96 -8.04 15.15 -0.51
N THR A 97 -6.97 15.03 0.27
CA THR A 97 -6.13 16.17 0.65
C THR A 97 -4.68 16.07 0.22
N GLY A 98 -4.22 14.86 -0.10
CA GLY A 98 -2.81 14.63 -0.41
C GLY A 98 -1.90 14.55 0.82
N ASP A 99 -2.44 14.71 2.02
CA ASP A 99 -1.66 14.56 3.25
C ASP A 99 -1.12 13.14 3.37
N GLY A 100 0.14 13.03 3.75
CA GLY A 100 0.74 11.71 3.88
C GLY A 100 2.24 11.77 4.12
N MET A 101 2.87 10.68 3.83
CA MET A 101 4.31 10.56 3.99
C MET A 101 4.95 9.79 2.84
#